data_782accda041298f02fa427e4ff580ec0
#
_entry.id   782accda041298f02fa427e4ff580ec0
#
_cell.length_a   1.000
_cell.length_b   1.000
_cell.length_c   1.000
_cell.angle_alpha   90.00
_cell.angle_beta   90.00
_cell.angle_gamma   90.00
#
_symmetry.space_group_name_H-M   'P 1'
#
loop_
_entity.id
_entity.type
_entity.pdbx_description
1 polymer ?
#
loop_
_entity_poly.entity_id
_entity_poly.type
_entity_poly.pdbx_seq_one_letter_code
_entity_poly.pdbx_strand_id
1 'polypeptide(L)'
;MSPWIRLQRDRLALACMGFLGGVLVLGLLAPILPLSDPTLIDVGDKFAPWSWHHPFGTDQLGRDVLSRLVYGIRATVFLSLLTMAITSALGACVGLVSGFFRNRIDDVLMRICDVMMSFPSEVMILAIVGMTGPGLENVVIANVVAKWPWYARMVRSIVRQYSDKDYIQFAKVAGGSSIRIMMRHLLPGTAGELFVLTTLDTGSVILMISALSFLGLGVQPPTPEWGMMLNEAKEVMTLYPLQMIPAGMAILLVVAAFNFLGDSLRDAFDPKHAGRERS
;
A
#
# COMPACT_ATOMS: atom_id res chain seq x y z
N MET A 1 -21.18 -4.33 19.54
CA MET A 1 -19.74 -4.58 19.86
C MET A 1 -18.89 -3.55 19.14
N SER A 2 -17.76 -3.11 19.72
CA SER A 2 -16.83 -2.23 19.00
C SER A 2 -16.17 -2.99 17.83
N PRO A 3 -15.83 -2.33 16.72
CA PRO A 3 -15.16 -2.96 15.57
C PRO A 3 -13.89 -3.74 15.97
N TRP A 4 -13.14 -3.22 16.94
CA TRP A 4 -11.93 -3.85 17.47
C TRP A 4 -12.17 -5.19 18.16
N ILE A 5 -13.28 -5.35 18.88
CA ILE A 5 -13.63 -6.62 19.53
C ILE A 5 -14.01 -7.68 18.50
N ARG A 6 -14.63 -7.28 17.38
CA ARG A 6 -14.94 -8.19 16.26
C ARG A 6 -13.67 -8.66 15.59
N LEU A 7 -12.76 -7.74 15.29
CA LEU A 7 -11.46 -8.05 14.66
C LEU A 7 -10.64 -9.03 15.53
N GLN A 8 -10.64 -8.86 16.86
CA GLN A 8 -9.97 -9.78 17.79
C GLN A 8 -10.57 -11.20 17.85
N ARG A 9 -11.79 -11.40 17.36
CA ARG A 9 -12.42 -12.71 17.27
C ARG A 9 -12.19 -13.40 15.94
N ASP A 10 -11.76 -12.66 14.93
CA ASP A 10 -11.42 -13.18 13.61
C ASP A 10 -9.99 -13.74 13.62
N ARG A 11 -9.87 -15.07 13.61
CA ARG A 11 -8.58 -15.77 13.62
C ARG A 11 -7.74 -15.47 12.38
N LEU A 12 -8.39 -15.28 11.21
CA LEU A 12 -7.69 -14.96 9.98
C LEU A 12 -7.11 -13.55 10.04
N ALA A 13 -7.89 -12.58 10.52
CA ALA A 13 -7.41 -11.22 10.74
C ALA A 13 -6.20 -11.18 11.69
N LEU A 14 -6.27 -11.93 12.81
CA LEU A 14 -5.16 -12.01 13.76
C LEU A 14 -3.91 -12.64 13.13
N ALA A 15 -4.07 -13.71 12.35
CA ALA A 15 -2.96 -14.34 11.65
C ALA A 15 -2.32 -13.39 10.62
N CYS A 16 -3.13 -12.68 9.83
CA CYS A 16 -2.64 -11.68 8.86
C CYS A 16 -1.94 -10.50 9.56
N MET A 17 -2.51 -9.97 10.65
CA MET A 17 -1.86 -8.92 11.45
C MET A 17 -0.53 -9.38 12.04
N GLY A 18 -0.48 -10.60 12.59
CA GLY A 18 0.76 -11.19 13.11
C GLY A 18 1.82 -11.38 12.02
N PHE A 19 1.42 -11.90 10.86
CA PHE A 19 2.31 -12.08 9.71
C PHE A 19 2.84 -10.74 9.18
N LEU A 20 1.96 -9.78 8.89
CA LEU A 20 2.36 -8.45 8.42
C LEU A 20 3.21 -7.71 9.45
N GLY A 21 2.85 -7.80 10.74
CA GLY A 21 3.65 -7.26 11.83
C GLY A 21 5.05 -7.89 11.86
N GLY A 22 5.16 -9.20 11.70
CA GLY A 22 6.43 -9.92 11.59
C GLY A 22 7.26 -9.44 10.39
N VAL A 23 6.64 -9.30 9.22
CA VAL A 23 7.30 -8.76 8.01
C VAL A 23 7.83 -7.36 8.26
N LEU A 24 7.04 -6.47 8.85
CA LEU A 24 7.46 -5.10 9.15
C LEU A 24 8.62 -5.07 10.15
N VAL A 25 8.57 -5.89 11.20
CA VAL A 25 9.66 -6.00 12.20
C VAL A 25 10.93 -6.53 11.54
N LEU A 26 10.84 -7.56 10.70
CA LEU A 26 11.99 -8.07 9.93
C LEU A 26 12.61 -7.01 9.03
N GLY A 27 11.79 -6.24 8.31
CA GLY A 27 12.27 -5.15 7.45
C GLY A 27 12.94 -4.01 8.24
N LEU A 28 12.44 -3.69 9.45
CA LEU A 28 13.05 -2.72 10.34
C LEU A 28 14.40 -3.21 10.90
N LEU A 29 14.43 -4.47 11.33
CA LEU A 29 15.61 -5.08 11.93
C LEU A 29 16.64 -5.56 10.89
N ALA A 30 16.34 -5.55 9.60
CA ALA A 30 17.24 -6.03 8.54
C ALA A 30 18.71 -5.57 8.71
N PRO A 31 19.02 -4.30 9.04
CA PRO A 31 20.42 -3.85 9.19
C PRO A 31 21.13 -4.40 10.44
N ILE A 32 20.38 -4.96 11.40
CA ILE A 32 20.90 -5.43 12.69
C ILE A 32 21.01 -6.96 12.68
N LEU A 33 20.27 -7.62 11.79
CA LEU A 33 20.30 -9.07 11.66
C LEU A 33 21.66 -9.53 11.10
N PRO A 34 22.14 -10.71 11.50
CA PRO A 34 23.39 -11.29 10.99
C PRO A 34 23.19 -11.85 9.57
N LEU A 35 22.77 -10.98 8.65
CA LEU A 35 22.56 -11.29 7.23
C LEU A 35 23.75 -10.82 6.42
N SER A 36 24.04 -11.49 5.32
CA SER A 36 25.03 -11.04 4.33
C SER A 36 24.63 -9.71 3.74
N ASP A 37 25.58 -8.91 3.29
CA ASP A 37 25.27 -7.69 2.53
C ASP A 37 24.46 -8.07 1.28
N PRO A 38 23.23 -7.54 1.10
CA PRO A 38 22.37 -7.91 -0.02
C PRO A 38 22.87 -7.46 -1.39
N THR A 39 23.92 -6.62 -1.41
CA THR A 39 24.54 -6.05 -2.62
C THR A 39 25.91 -6.68 -2.92
N LEU A 40 26.48 -7.45 -2.01
CA LEU A 40 27.78 -8.08 -2.15
C LEU A 40 27.74 -9.13 -3.27
N ILE A 41 28.54 -8.89 -4.32
CA ILE A 41 28.68 -9.81 -5.45
C ILE A 41 29.79 -10.81 -5.15
N ASP A 42 29.49 -12.11 -5.18
CA ASP A 42 30.47 -13.18 -5.11
C ASP A 42 30.33 -14.12 -6.30
N VAL A 43 31.19 -13.91 -7.28
CA VAL A 43 31.17 -14.68 -8.54
C VAL A 43 31.49 -16.16 -8.32
N GLY A 44 32.16 -16.51 -7.21
CA GLY A 44 32.48 -17.89 -6.84
C GLY A 44 31.24 -18.67 -6.39
N ASP A 45 30.30 -17.97 -5.78
CA ASP A 45 29.06 -18.55 -5.21
C ASP A 45 27.83 -18.37 -6.09
N LYS A 46 28.01 -18.21 -7.41
CA LYS A 46 26.87 -18.12 -8.35
C LYS A 46 25.99 -19.37 -8.31
N PHE A 47 24.68 -19.16 -8.15
CA PHE A 47 23.68 -20.24 -8.12
C PHE A 47 24.00 -21.33 -7.09
N ALA A 48 24.69 -20.98 -5.99
CA ALA A 48 24.94 -21.92 -4.91
C ALA A 48 23.60 -22.44 -4.38
N PRO A 49 23.49 -23.77 -4.17
CA PRO A 49 22.25 -24.37 -3.66
C PRO A 49 22.00 -23.96 -2.20
N TRP A 50 20.83 -24.35 -1.70
CA TRP A 50 20.51 -24.22 -0.30
C TRP A 50 21.65 -24.73 0.61
N SER A 51 22.02 -23.91 1.60
CA SER A 51 22.98 -24.25 2.64
C SER A 51 22.65 -23.49 3.93
N TRP A 52 23.29 -23.84 5.05
CA TRP A 52 23.14 -23.08 6.29
C TRP A 52 23.64 -21.63 6.19
N HIS A 53 24.59 -21.35 5.29
CA HIS A 53 25.06 -19.99 4.99
C HIS A 53 24.11 -19.25 4.03
N HIS A 54 23.48 -19.98 3.13
CA HIS A 54 22.56 -19.45 2.12
C HIS A 54 21.24 -20.24 2.13
N PRO A 55 20.30 -19.94 3.08
CA PRO A 55 19.07 -20.71 3.26
C PRO A 55 18.10 -20.71 2.07
N PHE A 56 18.23 -19.78 1.13
CA PHE A 56 17.51 -19.79 -0.16
C PHE A 56 18.47 -19.82 -1.36
N GLY A 57 19.74 -20.20 -1.10
CA GLY A 57 20.78 -20.17 -2.14
C GLY A 57 21.21 -18.77 -2.50
N THR A 58 21.93 -18.67 -3.60
CA THR A 58 22.46 -17.40 -4.16
C THR A 58 21.93 -17.16 -5.57
N ASP A 59 21.94 -15.91 -5.99
CA ASP A 59 21.46 -15.51 -7.31
C ASP A 59 22.57 -15.60 -8.41
N GLN A 60 22.28 -15.10 -9.59
CA GLN A 60 23.18 -15.07 -10.75
C GLN A 60 24.48 -14.27 -10.53
N LEU A 61 24.54 -13.44 -9.50
CA LEU A 61 25.72 -12.67 -9.10
C LEU A 61 26.37 -13.20 -7.81
N GLY A 62 25.86 -14.33 -7.26
CA GLY A 62 26.33 -14.91 -6.02
C GLY A 62 25.83 -14.18 -4.76
N ARG A 63 24.83 -13.30 -4.88
CA ARG A 63 24.24 -12.56 -3.75
C ARG A 63 23.27 -13.47 -2.99
N ASP A 64 23.26 -13.39 -1.67
CA ASP A 64 22.36 -14.20 -0.82
C ASP A 64 20.89 -13.81 -1.01
N VAL A 65 20.06 -14.78 -1.45
CA VAL A 65 18.64 -14.56 -1.75
C VAL A 65 17.83 -14.23 -0.51
N LEU A 66 18.12 -14.86 0.65
CA LEU A 66 17.41 -14.57 1.90
C LEU A 66 17.68 -13.15 2.37
N SER A 67 18.94 -12.73 2.35
CA SER A 67 19.31 -11.35 2.69
C SER A 67 18.58 -10.33 1.80
N ARG A 68 18.59 -10.56 0.49
CA ARG A 68 17.88 -9.73 -0.48
C ARG A 68 16.36 -9.69 -0.25
N LEU A 69 15.73 -10.81 0.14
CA LEU A 69 14.32 -10.85 0.49
C LEU A 69 14.01 -9.98 1.70
N VAL A 70 14.80 -10.10 2.77
CA VAL A 70 14.57 -9.35 4.01
C VAL A 70 14.82 -7.86 3.80
N TYR A 71 15.90 -7.49 3.16
CA TYR A 71 16.17 -6.08 2.82
C TYR A 71 15.17 -5.52 1.81
N GLY A 72 14.68 -6.35 0.89
CA GLY A 72 13.65 -6.01 -0.10
C GLY A 72 12.31 -5.60 0.50
N ILE A 73 11.99 -6.01 1.74
CA ILE A 73 10.81 -5.53 2.47
C ILE A 73 10.76 -4.00 2.50
N ARG A 74 11.92 -3.34 2.66
CA ARG A 74 12.00 -1.87 2.76
C ARG A 74 11.57 -1.19 1.45
N ALA A 75 12.07 -1.66 0.32
CA ALA A 75 11.75 -1.09 -0.98
C ALA A 75 10.39 -1.57 -1.53
N THR A 76 9.89 -2.74 -1.11
CA THR A 76 8.59 -3.24 -1.56
C THR A 76 7.47 -2.82 -0.61
N VAL A 77 7.56 -3.18 0.69
CA VAL A 77 6.44 -3.00 1.63
C VAL A 77 6.41 -1.59 2.22
N PHE A 78 7.54 -1.10 2.78
CA PHE A 78 7.53 0.23 3.42
C PHE A 78 7.31 1.35 2.40
N LEU A 79 7.86 1.21 1.19
CA LEU A 79 7.62 2.18 0.14
C LEU A 79 6.16 2.20 -0.30
N SER A 80 5.52 1.02 -0.42
CA SER A 80 4.10 0.93 -0.72
C SER A 80 3.24 1.55 0.37
N LEU A 81 3.56 1.30 1.65
CA LEU A 81 2.87 1.93 2.77
C LEU A 81 3.04 3.45 2.78
N LEU A 82 4.26 3.95 2.51
CA LEU A 82 4.52 5.39 2.39
C LEU A 82 3.72 6.00 1.23
N THR A 83 3.72 5.35 0.07
CA THR A 83 2.94 5.77 -1.11
C THR A 83 1.46 5.86 -0.76
N MET A 84 0.93 4.85 -0.09
CA MET A 84 -0.47 4.83 0.33
C MET A 84 -0.79 5.90 1.37
N ALA A 85 0.09 6.12 2.34
CA ALA A 85 -0.08 7.18 3.34
C ALA A 85 -0.15 8.57 2.67
N ILE A 86 0.73 8.86 1.73
CA ILE A 86 0.73 10.14 0.99
C ILE A 86 -0.53 10.26 0.12
N THR A 87 -0.86 9.21 -0.64
CA THR A 87 -2.02 9.18 -1.54
C THR A 87 -3.34 9.40 -0.78
N SER A 88 -3.53 8.64 0.30
CA SER A 88 -4.74 8.73 1.12
C SER A 88 -4.83 10.05 1.88
N ALA A 89 -3.72 10.58 2.38
CA ALA A 89 -3.68 11.88 3.05
C ALA A 89 -4.04 13.01 2.08
N LEU A 90 -3.45 13.03 0.87
CA LEU A 90 -3.76 14.01 -0.16
C LEU A 90 -5.23 13.92 -0.59
N GLY A 91 -5.72 12.71 -0.87
CA GLY A 91 -7.12 12.47 -1.21
C GLY A 91 -8.07 12.87 -0.08
N ALA A 92 -7.72 12.55 1.19
CA ALA A 92 -8.52 12.95 2.34
C ALA A 92 -8.59 14.49 2.49
N CYS A 93 -7.47 15.20 2.34
CA CYS A 93 -7.45 16.65 2.41
C CYS A 93 -8.36 17.28 1.35
N VAL A 94 -8.23 16.85 0.09
CA VAL A 94 -9.05 17.36 -1.02
C VAL A 94 -10.51 16.96 -0.84
N GLY A 95 -10.80 15.72 -0.47
CA GLY A 95 -12.14 15.21 -0.25
C GLY A 95 -12.87 15.88 0.91
N LEU A 96 -12.17 16.18 2.02
CA LEU A 96 -12.71 16.93 3.16
C LEU A 96 -13.12 18.35 2.75
N VAL A 97 -12.23 19.08 2.07
CA VAL A 97 -12.50 20.44 1.62
C VAL A 97 -13.67 20.45 0.64
N SER A 98 -13.63 19.63 -0.38
CA SER A 98 -14.66 19.50 -1.41
C SER A 98 -16.03 19.12 -0.81
N GLY A 99 -16.07 18.07 0.03
CA GLY A 99 -17.30 17.58 0.65
C GLY A 99 -17.94 18.54 1.66
N PHE A 100 -17.12 19.36 2.35
CA PHE A 100 -17.60 20.33 3.34
C PHE A 100 -18.14 21.61 2.73
N PHE A 101 -17.40 22.23 1.79
CA PHE A 101 -17.76 23.55 1.26
C PHE A 101 -18.90 23.50 0.24
N ARG A 102 -19.04 22.43 -0.54
CA ARG A 102 -20.15 22.20 -1.51
C ARG A 102 -20.44 23.40 -2.43
N ASN A 103 -19.44 24.15 -2.83
CA ASN A 103 -19.52 25.35 -3.65
C ASN A 103 -18.62 25.24 -4.88
N ARG A 104 -18.27 26.38 -5.50
CA ARG A 104 -17.36 26.43 -6.66
C ARG A 104 -16.01 25.72 -6.43
N ILE A 105 -15.54 25.67 -5.19
CA ILE A 105 -14.31 24.91 -4.82
C ILE A 105 -14.53 23.42 -5.08
N ASP A 106 -15.67 22.89 -4.63
CA ASP A 106 -16.06 21.49 -4.90
C ASP A 106 -16.12 21.23 -6.40
N ASP A 107 -16.79 22.10 -7.17
CA ASP A 107 -16.95 21.92 -8.61
C ASP A 107 -15.59 21.88 -9.32
N VAL A 108 -14.66 22.79 -8.98
CA VAL A 108 -13.32 22.82 -9.58
C VAL A 108 -12.49 21.58 -9.20
N LEU A 109 -12.46 21.23 -7.91
CA LEU A 109 -11.68 20.09 -7.43
C LEU A 109 -12.19 18.78 -8.05
N MET A 110 -13.51 18.61 -8.12
CA MET A 110 -14.09 17.41 -8.73
C MET A 110 -13.88 17.37 -10.24
N ARG A 111 -13.87 18.51 -10.91
CA ARG A 111 -13.56 18.56 -12.35
C ARG A 111 -12.13 18.11 -12.62
N ILE A 112 -11.18 18.50 -11.77
CA ILE A 112 -9.79 18.00 -11.85
C ILE A 112 -9.76 16.48 -11.64
N CYS A 113 -10.46 15.99 -10.60
CA CYS A 113 -10.56 14.54 -10.36
C CYS A 113 -11.19 13.81 -11.57
N ASP A 114 -12.24 14.37 -12.19
CA ASP A 114 -12.91 13.78 -13.35
C ASP A 114 -11.97 13.64 -14.55
N VAL A 115 -11.20 14.69 -14.84
CA VAL A 115 -10.20 14.67 -15.91
C VAL A 115 -9.13 13.61 -15.64
N MET A 116 -8.59 13.56 -14.41
CA MET A 116 -7.57 12.58 -14.08
C MET A 116 -8.10 11.15 -14.12
N MET A 117 -9.31 10.90 -13.61
CA MET A 117 -9.94 9.59 -13.61
C MET A 117 -10.51 9.18 -14.98
N SER A 118 -10.47 10.04 -15.99
CA SER A 118 -10.81 9.64 -17.37
C SER A 118 -9.77 8.71 -18.00
N PHE A 119 -8.57 8.67 -17.42
CA PHE A 119 -7.51 7.75 -17.82
C PHE A 119 -7.42 6.59 -16.80
N PRO A 120 -7.19 5.33 -17.25
CA PRO A 120 -6.86 4.24 -16.35
C PRO A 120 -5.61 4.58 -15.52
N SER A 121 -5.68 4.37 -14.20
CA SER A 121 -4.57 4.73 -13.28
C SER A 121 -3.26 4.06 -13.68
N GLU A 122 -3.31 2.79 -14.09
CA GLU A 122 -2.15 2.00 -14.49
C GLU A 122 -1.46 2.59 -15.72
N VAL A 123 -2.24 3.05 -16.71
CA VAL A 123 -1.72 3.69 -17.92
C VAL A 123 -1.07 5.03 -17.58
N MET A 124 -1.69 5.80 -16.67
CA MET A 124 -1.14 7.07 -16.21
C MET A 124 0.19 6.87 -15.47
N ILE A 125 0.27 5.86 -14.59
CA ILE A 125 1.51 5.51 -13.88
C ILE A 125 2.62 5.17 -14.88
N LEU A 126 2.33 4.29 -15.85
CA LEU A 126 3.29 3.92 -16.89
C LEU A 126 3.74 5.12 -17.72
N ALA A 127 2.82 6.01 -18.09
CA ALA A 127 3.15 7.22 -18.85
C ALA A 127 4.06 8.17 -18.05
N ILE A 128 3.75 8.39 -16.77
CA ILE A 128 4.57 9.26 -15.89
C ILE A 128 5.98 8.67 -15.72
N VAL A 129 6.09 7.39 -15.37
CA VAL A 129 7.39 6.72 -15.21
C VAL A 129 8.14 6.67 -16.54
N GLY A 130 7.45 6.43 -17.66
CA GLY A 130 8.07 6.47 -18.99
C GLY A 130 8.68 7.82 -19.37
N MET A 131 8.06 8.94 -18.90
CA MET A 131 8.57 10.29 -19.11
C MET A 131 9.67 10.71 -18.11
N THR A 132 9.54 10.31 -16.84
CA THR A 132 10.48 10.70 -15.77
C THR A 132 11.68 9.77 -15.66
N GLY A 133 11.59 8.59 -16.26
CA GLY A 133 12.59 7.53 -16.18
C GLY A 133 12.36 6.57 -15.03
N PRO A 134 13.10 5.43 -15.02
CA PRO A 134 13.03 4.44 -13.97
C PRO A 134 13.59 5.00 -12.66
N GLY A 135 13.06 4.52 -11.54
CA GLY A 135 13.52 4.91 -10.21
C GLY A 135 12.43 4.88 -9.16
N LEU A 136 12.86 4.65 -7.92
CA LEU A 136 12.00 4.51 -6.75
C LEU A 136 11.11 5.75 -6.53
N GLU A 137 11.69 6.95 -6.60
CA GLU A 137 10.96 8.22 -6.39
C GLU A 137 9.92 8.45 -7.47
N ASN A 138 10.26 8.18 -8.73
CA ASN A 138 9.37 8.37 -9.87
C ASN A 138 8.15 7.44 -9.79
N VAL A 139 8.35 6.20 -9.33
CA VAL A 139 7.24 5.25 -9.11
C VAL A 139 6.30 5.71 -7.99
N VAL A 140 6.84 6.23 -6.88
CA VAL A 140 6.03 6.79 -5.79
C VAL A 140 5.21 7.98 -6.29
N ILE A 141 5.87 8.95 -6.94
CA ILE A 141 5.19 10.15 -7.48
C ILE A 141 4.10 9.75 -8.46
N ALA A 142 4.39 8.84 -9.39
CA ALA A 142 3.43 8.38 -10.38
C ALA A 142 2.19 7.74 -9.73
N ASN A 143 2.38 6.86 -8.73
CA ASN A 143 1.27 6.24 -8.01
C ASN A 143 0.44 7.29 -7.24
N VAL A 144 1.09 8.21 -6.51
CA VAL A 144 0.39 9.27 -5.79
C VAL A 144 -0.44 10.12 -6.74
N VAL A 145 0.18 10.61 -7.84
CA VAL A 145 -0.50 11.46 -8.84
C VAL A 145 -1.67 10.74 -9.49
N ALA A 146 -1.55 9.46 -9.80
CA ALA A 146 -2.61 8.72 -10.48
C ALA A 146 -3.78 8.33 -9.56
N LYS A 147 -3.53 8.07 -8.27
CA LYS A 147 -4.54 7.48 -7.38
C LYS A 147 -5.23 8.45 -6.41
N TRP A 148 -4.63 9.61 -6.06
CA TRP A 148 -5.25 10.56 -5.12
C TRP A 148 -6.66 11.02 -5.52
N PRO A 149 -7.04 11.17 -6.84
CA PRO A 149 -8.36 11.66 -7.21
C PRO A 149 -9.48 10.70 -6.79
N TRP A 150 -9.21 9.39 -6.87
CA TRP A 150 -10.14 8.37 -6.42
C TRP A 150 -10.42 8.49 -4.91
N TYR A 151 -9.35 8.65 -4.11
CA TYR A 151 -9.47 8.87 -2.66
C TYR A 151 -10.22 10.16 -2.33
N ALA A 152 -9.93 11.24 -3.06
CA ALA A 152 -10.61 12.51 -2.88
C ALA A 152 -12.13 12.37 -3.12
N ARG A 153 -12.53 11.64 -4.16
CA ARG A 153 -13.94 11.39 -4.48
C ARG A 153 -14.62 10.53 -3.43
N MET A 154 -13.97 9.47 -2.95
CA MET A 154 -14.49 8.61 -1.91
C MET A 154 -14.69 9.37 -0.59
N VAL A 155 -13.66 10.07 -0.12
CA VAL A 155 -13.74 10.88 1.11
C VAL A 155 -14.79 11.98 0.98
N ARG A 156 -14.88 12.66 -0.16
CA ARG A 156 -15.95 13.63 -0.42
C ARG A 156 -17.34 13.03 -0.24
N SER A 157 -17.57 11.83 -0.76
CA SER A 157 -18.87 11.15 -0.63
C SER A 157 -19.20 10.88 0.83
N ILE A 158 -18.24 10.36 1.60
CA ILE A 158 -18.39 10.08 3.03
C ILE A 158 -18.66 11.39 3.80
N VAL A 159 -17.85 12.41 3.56
CA VAL A 159 -17.98 13.73 4.22
C VAL A 159 -19.35 14.35 3.96
N ARG A 160 -19.90 14.23 2.75
CA ARG A 160 -21.26 14.72 2.45
C ARG A 160 -22.32 14.03 3.30
N GLN A 161 -22.23 12.70 3.48
CA GLN A 161 -23.18 11.95 4.32
C GLN A 161 -23.09 12.38 5.80
N TYR A 162 -21.86 12.60 6.31
CA TYR A 162 -21.67 13.06 7.70
C TYR A 162 -22.05 14.54 7.89
N SER A 163 -21.80 15.39 6.90
CA SER A 163 -22.08 16.84 7.00
C SER A 163 -23.56 17.15 7.16
N ASP A 164 -24.46 16.25 6.76
CA ASP A 164 -25.92 16.43 6.86
C ASP A 164 -26.48 15.93 8.20
N LYS A 165 -25.64 15.37 9.09
CA LYS A 165 -26.07 14.91 10.41
C LYS A 165 -26.29 16.09 11.37
N ASP A 166 -27.28 15.96 12.27
CA ASP A 166 -27.73 17.00 13.18
C ASP A 166 -26.60 17.60 14.03
N TYR A 167 -25.68 16.76 14.54
CA TYR A 167 -24.58 17.24 15.38
C TYR A 167 -23.58 18.13 14.63
N ILE A 168 -23.42 17.92 13.31
CA ILE A 168 -22.58 18.79 12.46
C ILE A 168 -23.33 20.10 12.16
N GLN A 169 -24.64 20.04 11.87
CA GLN A 169 -25.45 21.22 11.67
C GLN A 169 -25.49 22.07 12.94
N PHE A 170 -25.66 21.44 14.09
CA PHE A 170 -25.60 22.13 15.37
C PHE A 170 -24.24 22.80 15.61
N ALA A 171 -23.13 22.12 15.30
CA ALA A 171 -21.80 22.68 15.44
C ALA A 171 -21.59 23.94 14.53
N LYS A 172 -22.20 23.96 13.33
CA LYS A 172 -22.19 25.13 12.44
C LYS A 172 -23.00 26.29 13.04
N VAL A 173 -24.22 26.02 13.52
CA VAL A 173 -25.09 27.03 14.13
C VAL A 173 -24.48 27.61 15.41
N ALA A 174 -23.78 26.77 16.19
CA ALA A 174 -23.05 27.20 17.39
C ALA A 174 -21.79 28.05 17.10
N GLY A 175 -21.53 28.41 15.83
CA GLY A 175 -20.41 29.25 15.44
C GLY A 175 -19.06 28.54 15.36
N GLY A 176 -19.05 27.21 15.24
CA GLY A 176 -17.83 26.45 15.06
C GLY A 176 -17.10 26.82 13.75
N SER A 177 -15.79 27.08 13.82
CA SER A 177 -15.00 27.34 12.59
C SER A 177 -14.97 26.13 11.67
N SER A 178 -14.98 26.34 10.35
CA SER A 178 -14.95 25.28 9.33
C SER A 178 -13.81 24.28 9.54
N ILE A 179 -12.60 24.78 9.84
CA ILE A 179 -11.43 23.93 10.09
C ILE A 179 -11.66 23.06 11.32
N ARG A 180 -12.22 23.63 12.41
CA ARG A 180 -12.52 22.87 13.63
C ARG A 180 -13.53 21.76 13.38
N ILE A 181 -14.58 22.04 12.60
CA ILE A 181 -15.61 21.03 12.25
C ILE A 181 -15.00 19.92 11.40
N MET A 182 -14.20 20.28 10.36
CA MET A 182 -13.52 19.31 9.52
C MET A 182 -12.59 18.40 10.32
N MET A 183 -11.70 18.99 11.13
CA MET A 183 -10.64 18.22 11.82
C MET A 183 -11.18 17.45 13.05
N ARG A 184 -12.18 17.97 13.76
CA ARG A 184 -12.64 17.38 15.02
C ARG A 184 -13.86 16.47 14.86
N HIS A 185 -14.63 16.64 13.80
CA HIS A 185 -15.86 15.87 13.61
C HIS A 185 -15.86 15.06 12.32
N LEU A 186 -15.51 15.65 11.19
CA LEU A 186 -15.58 14.95 9.88
C LEU A 186 -14.41 14.01 9.68
N LEU A 187 -13.17 14.45 9.89
CA LEU A 187 -11.99 13.59 9.69
C LEU A 187 -12.01 12.34 10.58
N PRO A 188 -12.29 12.42 11.89
CA PRO A 188 -12.43 11.21 12.71
C PRO A 188 -13.60 10.32 12.28
N GLY A 189 -14.70 10.92 11.81
CA GLY A 189 -15.85 10.19 11.29
C GLY A 189 -15.54 9.41 10.01
N THR A 190 -14.65 9.91 9.16
CA THR A 190 -14.24 9.27 7.90
C THR A 190 -13.04 8.33 8.07
N ALA A 191 -12.29 8.44 9.16
CA ALA A 191 -11.01 7.74 9.36
C ALA A 191 -11.15 6.22 9.30
N GLY A 192 -12.23 5.64 9.84
CA GLY A 192 -12.45 4.20 9.82
C GLY A 192 -12.60 3.65 8.40
N GLU A 193 -13.46 4.28 7.60
CA GLU A 193 -13.68 3.88 6.20
C GLU A 193 -12.40 4.11 5.36
N LEU A 194 -11.71 5.24 5.58
CA LEU A 194 -10.45 5.52 4.90
C LEU A 194 -9.37 4.50 5.24
N PHE A 195 -9.27 4.08 6.50
CA PHE A 195 -8.32 3.05 6.93
C PHE A 195 -8.58 1.71 6.26
N VAL A 196 -9.84 1.28 6.18
CA VAL A 196 -10.23 0.06 5.45
C VAL A 196 -9.81 0.13 3.98
N LEU A 197 -10.18 1.23 3.30
CA LEU A 197 -9.85 1.43 1.89
C LEU A 197 -8.33 1.43 1.65
N THR A 198 -7.57 2.12 2.50
CA THR A 198 -6.12 2.19 2.41
C THR A 198 -5.47 0.82 2.60
N THR A 199 -5.97 0.01 3.54
CA THR A 199 -5.46 -1.34 3.79
C THR A 199 -5.70 -2.24 2.57
N LEU A 200 -6.91 -2.24 2.02
CA LEU A 200 -7.25 -3.02 0.81
C LEU A 200 -6.40 -2.63 -0.40
N ASP A 201 -6.20 -1.32 -0.62
CA ASP A 201 -5.47 -0.84 -1.80
C ASP A 201 -3.94 -0.96 -1.65
N THR A 202 -3.41 -1.15 -0.42
CA THR A 202 -1.98 -1.36 -0.20
C THR A 202 -1.46 -2.59 -0.97
N GLY A 203 -2.23 -3.68 -1.00
CA GLY A 203 -1.89 -4.87 -1.80
C GLY A 203 -1.76 -4.55 -3.29
N SER A 204 -2.68 -3.76 -3.85
CA SER A 204 -2.64 -3.31 -5.24
C SER A 204 -1.42 -2.44 -5.55
N VAL A 205 -1.01 -1.58 -4.61
CA VAL A 205 0.18 -0.72 -4.76
C VAL A 205 1.46 -1.55 -4.70
N ILE A 206 1.55 -2.55 -3.81
CA ILE A 206 2.67 -3.50 -3.78
C ILE A 206 2.80 -4.19 -5.14
N LEU A 207 1.69 -4.72 -5.67
CA LEU A 207 1.69 -5.37 -7.00
C LEU A 207 2.13 -4.41 -8.10
N MET A 208 1.65 -3.16 -8.11
CA MET A 208 2.01 -2.16 -9.11
C MET A 208 3.50 -1.80 -9.07
N ILE A 209 4.04 -1.53 -7.87
CA ILE A 209 5.48 -1.22 -7.69
C ILE A 209 6.33 -2.39 -8.14
N SER A 210 5.98 -3.62 -7.70
CA SER A 210 6.70 -4.83 -8.10
C SER A 210 6.58 -5.12 -9.60
N ALA A 211 5.42 -4.87 -10.22
CA ALA A 211 5.23 -5.02 -11.66
C ALA A 211 6.09 -4.03 -12.47
N LEU A 212 6.14 -2.77 -12.05
CA LEU A 212 7.01 -1.77 -12.68
C LEU A 212 8.49 -2.14 -12.53
N SER A 213 8.91 -2.61 -11.36
CA SER A 213 10.26 -3.09 -11.12
C SER A 213 10.58 -4.33 -11.97
N PHE A 214 9.64 -5.26 -12.09
CA PHE A 214 9.75 -6.43 -12.97
C PHE A 214 9.88 -6.06 -14.46
N LEU A 215 9.27 -4.95 -14.87
CA LEU A 215 9.44 -4.39 -16.23
C LEU A 215 10.71 -3.54 -16.39
N GLY A 216 11.52 -3.37 -15.34
CA GLY A 216 12.72 -2.55 -15.35
C GLY A 216 12.47 -1.04 -15.23
N LEU A 217 11.24 -0.64 -14.95
CA LEU A 217 10.83 0.76 -14.81
C LEU A 217 10.77 1.24 -13.34
N GLY A 218 10.86 0.29 -12.39
CA GLY A 218 10.78 0.57 -10.95
C GLY A 218 12.14 0.79 -10.30
N VAL A 219 12.33 0.13 -9.15
CA VAL A 219 13.57 0.16 -8.39
C VAL A 219 14.71 -0.43 -9.21
N GLN A 220 15.87 0.22 -9.16
CA GLN A 220 17.04 -0.18 -9.97
C GLN A 220 18.07 -0.92 -9.10
N PRO A 221 18.83 -1.88 -9.70
CA PRO A 221 19.97 -2.48 -9.03
C PRO A 221 20.98 -1.42 -8.56
N PRO A 222 21.72 -1.65 -7.47
CA PRO A 222 21.80 -2.90 -6.70
C PRO A 222 20.74 -3.03 -5.60
N THR A 223 19.82 -2.07 -5.43
CA THR A 223 18.81 -2.05 -4.35
C THR A 223 17.91 -3.29 -4.42
N PRO A 224 17.84 -4.13 -3.37
CA PRO A 224 16.94 -5.26 -3.35
C PRO A 224 15.49 -4.79 -3.28
N GLU A 225 14.66 -5.28 -4.20
CA GLU A 225 13.22 -5.12 -4.26
C GLU A 225 12.63 -6.36 -4.92
N TRP A 226 11.49 -6.86 -4.44
CA TRP A 226 10.99 -8.18 -4.82
C TRP A 226 10.62 -8.29 -6.31
N GLY A 227 10.05 -7.24 -6.92
CA GLY A 227 9.78 -7.19 -8.35
C GLY A 227 11.06 -7.14 -9.18
N MET A 228 12.07 -6.41 -8.73
CA MET A 228 13.39 -6.39 -9.38
C MET A 228 14.12 -7.73 -9.25
N MET A 229 14.00 -8.41 -8.11
CA MET A 229 14.52 -9.78 -7.95
C MET A 229 13.85 -10.74 -8.94
N LEU A 230 12.54 -10.60 -9.21
CA LEU A 230 11.86 -11.37 -10.25
C LEU A 230 12.35 -11.02 -11.66
N ASN A 231 12.63 -9.74 -11.94
CA ASN A 231 13.20 -9.32 -13.22
C ASN A 231 14.55 -9.96 -13.48
N GLU A 232 15.46 -9.92 -12.49
CA GLU A 232 16.78 -10.55 -12.56
C GLU A 232 16.67 -12.09 -12.71
N ALA A 233 15.78 -12.73 -11.96
CA ALA A 233 15.56 -14.19 -12.02
C ALA A 233 14.94 -14.63 -13.37
N LYS A 234 14.16 -13.76 -14.04
CA LYS A 234 13.56 -14.03 -15.36
C LYS A 234 14.63 -14.32 -16.41
N GLU A 235 15.79 -13.65 -16.36
CA GLU A 235 16.87 -13.85 -17.34
C GLU A 235 17.44 -15.27 -17.29
N VAL A 236 17.36 -15.92 -16.13
CA VAL A 236 17.94 -17.25 -15.89
C VAL A 236 16.87 -18.33 -15.65
N MET A 237 15.59 -18.01 -15.81
CA MET A 237 14.45 -18.88 -15.44
C MET A 237 14.44 -20.22 -16.19
N THR A 238 15.04 -20.28 -17.40
CA THR A 238 15.09 -21.51 -18.21
C THR A 238 16.02 -22.56 -17.57
N LEU A 239 17.10 -22.11 -16.93
CA LEU A 239 18.10 -22.97 -16.29
C LEU A 239 17.86 -23.10 -14.78
N TYR A 240 17.40 -22.03 -14.14
CA TYR A 240 17.22 -21.92 -12.68
C TYR A 240 15.82 -21.40 -12.31
N PRO A 241 14.73 -22.13 -12.64
CA PRO A 241 13.35 -21.64 -12.43
C PRO A 241 13.03 -21.38 -10.96
N LEU A 242 13.69 -22.06 -10.04
CA LEU A 242 13.47 -21.91 -8.59
C LEU A 242 13.89 -20.54 -8.05
N GLN A 243 14.72 -19.79 -8.79
CA GLN A 243 15.15 -18.44 -8.40
C GLN A 243 13.98 -17.42 -8.31
N MET A 244 12.88 -17.65 -9.04
CA MET A 244 11.71 -16.78 -9.00
C MET A 244 10.81 -17.02 -7.77
N ILE A 245 10.87 -18.22 -7.18
CA ILE A 245 9.94 -18.65 -6.13
C ILE A 245 10.02 -17.76 -4.88
N PRO A 246 11.19 -17.47 -4.30
CA PRO A 246 11.27 -16.72 -3.06
C PRO A 246 10.63 -15.33 -3.13
N ALA A 247 10.98 -14.54 -4.16
CA ALA A 247 10.43 -13.20 -4.35
C ALA A 247 8.93 -13.24 -4.74
N GLY A 248 8.53 -14.15 -5.62
CA GLY A 248 7.15 -14.34 -6.01
C GLY A 248 6.25 -14.74 -4.84
N MET A 249 6.70 -15.66 -4.01
CA MET A 249 5.97 -16.08 -2.80
C MET A 249 5.90 -14.95 -1.75
N ALA A 250 6.96 -14.16 -1.59
CA ALA A 250 6.95 -13.02 -0.68
C ALA A 250 5.88 -11.99 -1.09
N ILE A 251 5.81 -11.64 -2.37
CA ILE A 251 4.78 -10.73 -2.91
C ILE A 251 3.40 -11.35 -2.69
N LEU A 252 3.19 -12.61 -3.09
CA LEU A 252 1.90 -13.30 -2.99
C LEU A 252 1.39 -13.29 -1.55
N LEU A 253 2.21 -13.71 -0.59
CA LEU A 253 1.82 -13.84 0.81
C LEU A 253 1.51 -12.49 1.45
N VAL A 254 2.32 -11.45 1.17
CA VAL A 254 2.09 -10.12 1.74
C VAL A 254 0.85 -9.47 1.14
N VAL A 255 0.66 -9.58 -0.18
CA VAL A 255 -0.54 -9.04 -0.86
C VAL A 255 -1.80 -9.76 -0.38
N ALA A 256 -1.77 -11.09 -0.29
CA ALA A 256 -2.89 -11.87 0.25
C ALA A 256 -3.21 -11.45 1.69
N ALA A 257 -2.20 -11.28 2.54
CA ALA A 257 -2.41 -10.86 3.92
C ALA A 257 -3.02 -9.45 4.03
N PHE A 258 -2.61 -8.48 3.20
CA PHE A 258 -3.24 -7.17 3.14
C PHE A 258 -4.70 -7.24 2.68
N ASN A 259 -5.00 -8.04 1.65
CA ASN A 259 -6.37 -8.20 1.15
C ASN A 259 -7.28 -8.84 2.20
N PHE A 260 -6.88 -9.97 2.80
CA PHE A 260 -7.66 -10.63 3.86
C PHE A 260 -7.85 -9.72 5.08
N LEU A 261 -6.80 -9.02 5.50
CA LEU A 261 -6.91 -8.06 6.61
C LEU A 261 -7.86 -6.92 6.26
N GLY A 262 -7.80 -6.39 5.04
CA GLY A 262 -8.68 -5.34 4.57
C GLY A 262 -10.14 -5.78 4.52
N ASP A 263 -10.42 -7.00 4.06
CA ASP A 263 -11.78 -7.57 4.07
C ASP A 263 -12.29 -7.75 5.50
N SER A 264 -11.50 -8.32 6.40
CA SER A 264 -11.85 -8.46 7.81
C SER A 264 -12.10 -7.10 8.50
N LEU A 265 -11.30 -6.09 8.16
CA LEU A 265 -11.51 -4.72 8.63
C LEU A 265 -12.84 -4.16 8.10
N ARG A 266 -13.13 -4.34 6.82
CA ARG A 266 -14.38 -3.90 6.21
C ARG A 266 -15.58 -4.51 6.91
N ASP A 267 -15.57 -5.83 7.15
CA ASP A 267 -16.65 -6.53 7.85
C ASP A 267 -16.80 -6.06 9.30
N ALA A 268 -15.68 -5.79 9.99
CA ALA A 268 -15.70 -5.29 11.36
C ALA A 268 -16.29 -3.87 11.46
N PHE A 269 -16.04 -3.01 10.48
CA PHE A 269 -16.54 -1.63 10.44
C PHE A 269 -17.94 -1.48 9.79
N ASP A 270 -18.51 -2.54 9.13
CA ASP A 270 -19.84 -2.47 8.54
C ASP A 270 -20.93 -2.46 9.63
N PRO A 271 -21.76 -1.38 9.68
CA PRO A 271 -22.85 -1.27 10.66
C PRO A 271 -23.96 -2.31 10.49
N LYS A 272 -24.14 -2.86 9.28
CA LYS A 272 -25.22 -3.81 8.96
C LYS A 272 -25.05 -5.16 9.65
N HIS A 273 -23.82 -5.59 9.90
CA HIS A 273 -23.55 -6.81 10.66
C HIS A 273 -23.83 -6.66 12.17
N ALA A 274 -23.93 -5.42 12.69
CA ALA A 274 -24.29 -5.15 14.07
C ALA A 274 -25.75 -5.51 14.42
N GLY A 275 -26.62 -5.61 13.43
CA GLY A 275 -28.05 -5.92 13.62
C GLY A 275 -28.38 -7.43 13.64
N ARG A 276 -27.57 -8.27 12.96
CA ARG A 276 -27.83 -9.71 12.85
C ARG A 276 -27.48 -10.53 14.10
N GLU A 277 -26.63 -10.02 14.96
CA GLU A 277 -26.30 -10.68 16.25
C GLU A 277 -27.28 -10.37 17.38
N ARG A 278 -28.31 -9.55 17.13
CA ARG A 278 -29.35 -9.18 18.12
C ARG A 278 -30.72 -9.80 17.83
N SER A 279 -30.87 -10.56 16.77
CA SER A 279 -32.07 -11.35 16.44
C SER A 279 -31.77 -12.85 16.66
#